data_227b370fb502dbd0d93e65c86e87326b
#
_entry.id   227b370fb502dbd0d93e65c86e87326b
#
_cell.length_a   1.000
_cell.length_b   1.000
_cell.length_c   1.000
_cell.angle_alpha   90.00
_cell.angle_beta   90.00
_cell.angle_gamma   90.00
#
_symmetry.space_group_name_H-M   'P 1'
#
loop_
_entity.id
_entity.type
_entity.pdbx_description
1 polymer ?
#
loop_
_entity_poly.entity_id
_entity_poly.type
_entity_poly.pdbx_seq_one_letter_code
_entity_poly.pdbx_strand_id
1 'polypeptide(L)'
;MTCDARPVSGTRRVVHNRALKRRLHIAAATSQWRTAQRLELNFWRRWTALAPYRDLDIPAYWSSELARYGQTGECFRDRRVLDVGCGPFGLIHYADHAAERICIDPLLPQYRRTLPGRTPDGTQLSICAMGEALPLAEGSIDIAICHNALDHMLDPGAALEEISRVLRPGGRALLMIHTFPAWLRPLYFLDRMHPHHFTAQSFASIVRSHLGIERCETSPRHFDAPAGRWWAPSFWKYLAANLVTSSTYVLAERASTRVPGMTNLVPAGA
;
A
#
# COMPACT_ATOMS: atom_id res chain seq x y z
N MET A 1 -27.88 -43.88 -39.67
CA MET A 1 -26.66 -44.04 -38.83
C MET A 1 -26.43 -42.71 -38.11
N THR A 2 -26.94 -42.60 -36.90
CA THR A 2 -26.80 -41.40 -36.05
C THR A 2 -25.68 -41.67 -35.06
N CYS A 3 -24.58 -40.91 -35.15
CA CYS A 3 -23.48 -40.97 -34.19
C CYS A 3 -23.85 -40.20 -32.94
N ASP A 4 -24.10 -40.96 -31.88
CA ASP A 4 -24.37 -40.47 -30.51
C ASP A 4 -23.01 -40.23 -29.82
N ALA A 5 -22.56 -38.97 -29.78
CA ALA A 5 -21.33 -38.57 -29.10
C ALA A 5 -21.64 -38.28 -27.62
N ARG A 6 -21.39 -39.27 -26.75
CA ARG A 6 -21.47 -39.09 -25.30
C ARG A 6 -20.35 -38.16 -24.84
N PRO A 7 -20.63 -37.13 -24.00
CA PRO A 7 -19.57 -36.26 -23.47
C PRO A 7 -18.73 -37.01 -22.44
N VAL A 8 -17.40 -36.93 -22.62
CA VAL A 8 -16.39 -37.55 -21.76
C VAL A 8 -16.48 -36.95 -20.33
N SER A 9 -16.79 -37.80 -19.34
CA SER A 9 -17.04 -37.43 -17.93
C SER A 9 -15.82 -36.83 -17.20
N GLY A 10 -14.66 -36.78 -17.82
CA GLY A 10 -13.42 -36.26 -17.23
C GLY A 10 -13.34 -34.74 -17.09
N THR A 11 -13.95 -33.98 -18.00
CA THR A 11 -13.87 -32.52 -18.06
C THR A 11 -14.67 -31.84 -16.93
N ARG A 12 -15.81 -32.40 -16.53
CA ARG A 12 -16.62 -31.87 -15.42
C ARG A 12 -15.90 -31.97 -14.06
N ARG A 13 -15.18 -33.04 -13.80
CA ARG A 13 -14.44 -33.23 -12.53
C ARG A 13 -13.26 -32.26 -12.39
N VAL A 14 -12.54 -31.97 -13.48
CA VAL A 14 -11.38 -31.07 -13.48
C VAL A 14 -11.83 -29.62 -13.28
N VAL A 15 -12.92 -29.18 -13.90
CA VAL A 15 -13.46 -27.82 -13.76
C VAL A 15 -13.99 -27.62 -12.34
N HIS A 16 -14.71 -28.59 -11.79
CA HIS A 16 -15.25 -28.53 -10.42
C HIS A 16 -14.11 -28.45 -9.39
N ASN A 17 -13.04 -29.20 -9.59
CA ASN A 17 -11.88 -29.22 -8.68
C ASN A 17 -11.09 -27.87 -8.72
N ARG A 18 -11.00 -27.22 -9.88
CA ARG A 18 -10.38 -25.87 -10.02
C ARG A 18 -11.21 -24.79 -9.32
N ALA A 19 -12.54 -24.80 -9.49
CA ALA A 19 -13.43 -23.84 -8.83
C ALA A 19 -13.43 -24.02 -7.30
N LEU A 20 -13.42 -25.26 -6.81
CA LEU A 20 -13.33 -25.55 -5.38
C LEU A 20 -11.98 -25.11 -4.79
N LYS A 21 -10.86 -25.41 -5.46
CA LYS A 21 -9.53 -24.95 -5.05
C LYS A 21 -9.45 -23.43 -4.99
N ARG A 22 -9.98 -22.73 -6.00
CA ARG A 22 -10.04 -21.26 -6.02
C ARG A 22 -10.87 -20.70 -4.86
N ARG A 23 -12.05 -21.28 -4.56
CA ARG A 23 -12.89 -20.89 -3.41
C ARG A 23 -12.18 -21.09 -2.08
N LEU A 24 -11.52 -22.22 -1.89
CA LEU A 24 -10.76 -22.52 -0.67
C LEU A 24 -9.56 -21.56 -0.51
N HIS A 25 -8.88 -21.24 -1.60
CA HIS A 25 -7.77 -20.28 -1.58
C HIS A 25 -8.24 -18.87 -1.22
N ILE A 26 -9.34 -18.41 -1.81
CA ILE A 26 -9.95 -17.11 -1.46
C ILE A 26 -10.40 -17.10 0.01
N ALA A 27 -11.04 -18.16 0.50
CA ALA A 27 -11.47 -18.22 1.89
C ALA A 27 -10.30 -18.20 2.88
N ALA A 28 -9.20 -18.91 2.57
CA ALA A 28 -7.99 -18.91 3.38
C ALA A 28 -7.32 -17.53 3.39
N ALA A 29 -7.15 -16.88 2.23
CA ALA A 29 -6.62 -15.54 2.10
C ALA A 29 -7.45 -14.51 2.88
N THR A 30 -8.79 -14.59 2.77
CA THR A 30 -9.70 -13.72 3.52
C THR A 30 -9.59 -13.92 5.03
N SER A 31 -9.41 -15.17 5.50
CA SER A 31 -9.22 -15.46 6.93
C SER A 31 -7.89 -14.90 7.45
N GLN A 32 -6.81 -15.06 6.69
CA GLN A 32 -5.50 -14.49 7.02
C GLN A 32 -5.56 -12.96 7.05
N TRP A 33 -6.16 -12.33 6.05
CA TRP A 33 -6.36 -10.89 5.98
C TRP A 33 -7.15 -10.35 7.17
N ARG A 34 -8.28 -10.99 7.55
CA ARG A 34 -9.06 -10.61 8.75
C ARG A 34 -8.24 -10.70 10.03
N THR A 35 -7.33 -11.66 10.12
CA THR A 35 -6.43 -11.80 11.26
C THR A 35 -5.42 -10.65 11.28
N ALA A 36 -4.81 -10.33 10.12
CA ALA A 36 -3.88 -9.21 9.97
C ALA A 36 -4.55 -7.88 10.36
N GLN A 37 -5.78 -7.60 9.90
CA GLN A 37 -6.53 -6.39 10.26
C GLN A 37 -6.77 -6.27 11.78
N ARG A 38 -7.05 -7.38 12.48
CA ARG A 38 -7.18 -7.37 13.94
C ARG A 38 -5.85 -7.10 14.66
N LEU A 39 -4.76 -7.64 14.13
CA LEU A 39 -3.41 -7.41 14.66
C LEU A 39 -2.99 -5.97 14.44
N GLU A 40 -3.30 -5.40 13.27
CA GLU A 40 -3.06 -4.01 12.92
C GLU A 40 -3.78 -3.05 13.88
N LEU A 41 -5.08 -3.24 14.10
CA LEU A 41 -5.84 -2.43 15.05
C LEU A 41 -5.25 -2.53 16.48
N ASN A 42 -4.84 -3.72 16.91
CA ASN A 42 -4.21 -3.92 18.21
C ASN A 42 -2.82 -3.27 18.30
N PHE A 43 -2.07 -3.28 17.20
CA PHE A 43 -0.79 -2.59 17.09
C PHE A 43 -1.00 -1.09 17.32
N TRP A 44 -1.87 -0.42 16.58
CA TRP A 44 -2.14 1.00 16.71
C TRP A 44 -2.63 1.39 18.12
N ARG A 45 -3.50 0.58 18.74
CA ARG A 45 -3.97 0.80 20.11
C ARG A 45 -2.84 0.76 21.13
N ARG A 46 -1.87 -0.12 20.96
CA ARG A 46 -0.71 -0.23 21.86
C ARG A 46 0.32 0.85 21.55
N TRP A 47 0.57 1.09 20.29
CA TRP A 47 1.56 2.02 19.81
C TRP A 47 1.28 3.45 20.26
N THR A 48 0.04 3.90 20.14
CA THR A 48 -0.40 5.23 20.58
C THR A 48 -0.35 5.42 22.11
N ALA A 49 -0.30 4.33 22.88
CA ALA A 49 -0.16 4.38 24.32
C ALA A 49 1.31 4.50 24.78
N LEU A 50 2.29 4.26 23.90
CA LEU A 50 3.72 4.30 24.25
C LEU A 50 4.27 5.73 24.15
N ALA A 51 5.07 6.13 25.17
CA ALA A 51 5.62 7.47 25.27
C ALA A 51 6.43 7.96 24.04
N PRO A 52 7.32 7.16 23.40
CA PRO A 52 8.07 7.61 22.24
C PRO A 52 7.21 8.06 21.06
N TYR A 53 6.02 7.49 20.92
CA TYR A 53 5.12 7.78 19.81
C TYR A 53 4.09 8.86 20.14
N ARG A 54 3.81 9.05 21.42
CA ARG A 54 2.99 10.17 21.88
C ARG A 54 3.70 11.51 21.67
N ASP A 55 5.03 11.50 21.81
CA ASP A 55 5.86 12.68 21.77
C ASP A 55 6.61 12.82 20.42
N LEU A 56 6.27 11.98 19.42
CA LEU A 56 6.85 12.05 18.06
C LEU A 56 6.47 13.36 17.38
N ASP A 57 7.45 14.08 16.87
CA ASP A 57 7.24 15.20 15.95
C ASP A 57 6.80 14.64 14.58
N ILE A 58 5.49 14.49 14.43
CA ILE A 58 4.91 13.87 13.25
C ILE A 58 5.18 14.68 11.96
N PRO A 59 5.08 16.03 11.93
CA PRO A 59 5.51 16.81 10.77
C PRO A 59 6.96 16.55 10.36
N ALA A 60 7.90 16.54 11.30
CA ALA A 60 9.30 16.25 11.02
C ALA A 60 9.50 14.81 10.50
N TYR A 61 8.78 13.85 11.07
CA TYR A 61 8.77 12.46 10.59
C TYR A 61 8.34 12.39 9.13
N TRP A 62 7.18 12.94 8.77
CA TRP A 62 6.69 12.89 7.39
C TRP A 62 7.54 13.69 6.41
N SER A 63 8.14 14.79 6.86
CA SER A 63 9.12 15.53 6.06
C SER A 63 10.34 14.66 5.70
N SER A 64 10.85 13.89 6.67
CA SER A 64 11.97 12.96 6.44
C SER A 64 11.59 11.80 5.52
N GLU A 65 10.37 11.27 5.65
CA GLU A 65 9.84 10.21 4.79
C GLU A 65 9.65 10.69 3.34
N LEU A 66 9.13 11.90 3.13
CA LEU A 66 9.01 12.51 1.80
C LEU A 66 10.36 12.67 1.10
N ALA A 67 11.40 13.04 1.85
CA ALA A 67 12.74 13.17 1.30
C ALA A 67 13.30 11.87 0.71
N ARG A 68 12.86 10.70 1.20
CA ARG A 68 13.19 9.38 0.63
C ARG A 68 12.68 9.21 -0.80
N TYR A 69 11.51 9.79 -1.10
CA TYR A 69 11.00 9.84 -2.48
C TYR A 69 11.65 10.94 -3.33
N GLY A 70 12.54 11.75 -2.76
CA GLY A 70 13.08 12.96 -3.40
C GLY A 70 12.02 14.06 -3.49
N GLN A 71 11.06 14.07 -2.57
CA GLN A 71 9.95 15.02 -2.53
C GLN A 71 9.99 15.88 -1.27
N THR A 72 9.22 16.95 -1.27
CA THR A 72 8.88 17.78 -0.11
C THR A 72 7.36 17.94 -0.06
N GLY A 73 6.83 18.53 1.01
CA GLY A 73 5.39 18.82 1.13
C GLY A 73 4.83 19.68 -0.01
N GLU A 74 5.68 20.44 -0.70
CA GLU A 74 5.31 21.24 -1.87
C GLU A 74 4.79 20.40 -3.06
N CYS A 75 5.15 19.12 -3.13
CA CYS A 75 4.63 18.25 -4.18
C CYS A 75 3.09 18.12 -4.14
N PHE A 76 2.47 18.36 -2.99
CA PHE A 76 1.02 18.30 -2.81
C PHE A 76 0.28 19.61 -3.16
N ARG A 77 1.00 20.72 -3.37
CA ARG A 77 0.38 22.03 -3.60
C ARG A 77 -0.58 22.01 -4.77
N ASP A 78 -1.83 22.45 -4.50
CA ASP A 78 -2.92 22.53 -5.48
C ASP A 78 -3.26 21.18 -6.15
N ARG A 79 -2.96 20.06 -5.48
CA ARG A 79 -3.19 18.71 -5.99
C ARG A 79 -4.34 18.03 -5.27
N ARG A 80 -4.99 17.13 -5.98
CA ARG A 80 -5.95 16.18 -5.43
C ARG A 80 -5.18 14.94 -4.98
N VAL A 81 -5.06 14.75 -3.68
CA VAL A 81 -4.21 13.74 -3.06
C VAL A 81 -5.05 12.65 -2.41
N LEU A 82 -4.70 11.40 -2.72
CA LEU A 82 -5.30 10.19 -2.17
C LEU A 82 -4.29 9.47 -1.28
N ASP A 83 -4.70 9.03 -0.09
CA ASP A 83 -3.91 8.14 0.78
C ASP A 83 -4.66 6.82 0.95
N VAL A 84 -4.10 5.73 0.42
CA VAL A 84 -4.67 4.37 0.43
C VAL A 84 -4.04 3.56 1.55
N GLY A 85 -4.85 3.14 2.52
CA GLY A 85 -4.36 2.55 3.76
C GLY A 85 -3.78 3.61 4.69
N CYS A 86 -4.46 4.76 4.79
CA CYS A 86 -3.95 5.94 5.51
C CYS A 86 -3.72 5.70 7.02
N GLY A 87 -4.32 4.66 7.60
CA GLY A 87 -4.21 4.45 9.04
C GLY A 87 -4.66 5.66 9.87
N PRO A 88 -4.28 5.73 11.15
CA PRO A 88 -4.62 6.87 12.01
C PRO A 88 -3.66 8.06 11.90
N PHE A 89 -2.50 7.91 11.22
CA PHE A 89 -1.44 8.93 11.15
C PHE A 89 -0.87 9.08 9.74
N GLY A 90 -1.63 8.80 8.69
CA GLY A 90 -1.19 8.86 7.32
C GLY A 90 -0.56 10.18 6.91
N LEU A 91 0.28 10.15 5.88
CA LEU A 91 0.95 11.32 5.32
C LEU A 91 -0.05 12.40 4.86
N ILE A 92 -1.24 12.00 4.47
CA ILE A 92 -2.32 12.88 4.02
C ILE A 92 -2.69 13.97 5.03
N HIS A 93 -2.51 13.72 6.33
CA HIS A 93 -2.79 14.69 7.40
C HIS A 93 -1.84 15.89 7.37
N TYR A 94 -0.71 15.75 6.69
CA TYR A 94 0.35 16.76 6.56
C TYR A 94 0.47 17.33 5.15
N ALA A 95 -0.46 16.97 4.26
CA ALA A 95 -0.56 17.54 2.92
C ALA A 95 -1.38 18.85 2.93
N ASP A 96 -0.99 19.81 3.76
CA ASP A 96 -1.77 21.03 4.06
C ASP A 96 -1.99 21.93 2.84
N HIS A 97 -1.11 21.86 1.84
CA HIS A 97 -1.23 22.63 0.61
C HIS A 97 -2.02 21.93 -0.50
N ALA A 98 -2.56 20.73 -0.24
CA ALA A 98 -3.36 20.01 -1.22
C ALA A 98 -4.72 20.71 -1.44
N ALA A 99 -5.18 20.73 -2.70
CA ALA A 99 -6.51 21.23 -3.03
C ALA A 99 -7.63 20.35 -2.48
N GLU A 100 -7.41 19.03 -2.47
CA GLU A 100 -8.32 18.05 -1.88
C GLU A 100 -7.51 16.90 -1.27
N ARG A 101 -7.92 16.46 -0.08
CA ARG A 101 -7.34 15.35 0.65
C ARG A 101 -8.36 14.23 0.82
N ILE A 102 -8.03 13.04 0.36
CA ILE A 102 -8.89 11.84 0.43
C ILE A 102 -8.14 10.73 1.16
N CYS A 103 -8.76 10.21 2.22
CA CYS A 103 -8.26 9.08 3.02
C CYS A 103 -9.10 7.84 2.75
N ILE A 104 -8.47 6.73 2.45
CA ILE A 104 -9.16 5.43 2.29
C ILE A 104 -8.49 4.40 3.20
N ASP A 105 -9.28 3.78 4.09
CA ASP A 105 -8.82 2.69 4.93
C ASP A 105 -10.02 1.85 5.42
N PRO A 106 -9.98 0.51 5.37
CA PRO A 106 -11.07 -0.33 5.86
C PRO A 106 -11.27 -0.28 7.37
N LEU A 107 -10.28 0.18 8.13
CA LEU A 107 -10.33 0.29 9.60
C LEU A 107 -10.74 1.68 10.11
N LEU A 108 -11.01 2.66 9.25
CA LEU A 108 -11.41 4.02 9.67
C LEU A 108 -12.51 4.06 10.75
N PRO A 109 -13.60 3.26 10.65
CA PRO A 109 -14.62 3.26 11.70
C PRO A 109 -14.10 2.74 13.04
N GLN A 110 -13.15 1.82 13.02
CA GLN A 110 -12.52 1.26 14.22
C GLN A 110 -11.54 2.28 14.85
N TYR A 111 -10.73 2.94 14.03
CA TYR A 111 -9.81 3.99 14.49
C TYR A 111 -10.56 5.13 15.17
N ARG A 112 -11.64 5.63 14.56
CA ARG A 112 -12.48 6.69 15.15
C ARG A 112 -13.03 6.33 16.53
N ARG A 113 -13.38 5.05 16.75
CA ARG A 113 -13.90 4.58 18.05
C ARG A 113 -12.82 4.35 19.09
N THR A 114 -11.63 3.93 18.68
CA THR A 114 -10.60 3.43 19.60
C THR A 114 -9.43 4.39 19.79
N LEU A 115 -9.28 5.38 18.91
CA LEU A 115 -8.20 6.36 18.91
C LEU A 115 -8.77 7.78 18.77
N PRO A 116 -9.61 8.24 19.71
CA PRO A 116 -10.22 9.56 19.63
C PRO A 116 -9.14 10.66 19.60
N GLY A 117 -9.32 11.66 18.74
CA GLY A 117 -8.36 12.75 18.55
C GLY A 117 -7.10 12.39 17.76
N ARG A 118 -7.04 11.18 17.22
CA ARG A 118 -5.92 10.68 16.39
C ARG A 118 -6.38 10.25 14.99
N THR A 119 -7.57 10.62 14.61
CA THR A 119 -8.13 10.39 13.28
C THR A 119 -8.22 11.71 12.53
N PRO A 120 -8.36 11.65 11.20
CA PRO A 120 -8.54 12.82 10.36
C PRO A 120 -9.49 13.85 10.97
N ASP A 121 -9.08 15.09 11.03
CA ASP A 121 -9.75 16.22 11.68
C ASP A 121 -11.02 16.75 10.95
N GLY A 122 -11.48 16.04 9.93
CA GLY A 122 -12.66 16.42 9.15
C GLY A 122 -12.38 17.37 7.99
N THR A 123 -11.13 17.84 7.81
CA THR A 123 -10.74 18.68 6.66
C THR A 123 -10.49 17.84 5.40
N GLN A 124 -10.53 16.51 5.53
CA GLN A 124 -10.35 15.56 4.45
C GLN A 124 -11.55 14.63 4.29
N LEU A 125 -11.77 14.19 3.05
CA LEU A 125 -12.77 13.16 2.74
C LEU A 125 -12.25 11.80 3.20
N SER A 126 -12.92 11.18 4.18
CA SER A 126 -12.54 9.88 4.72
C SER A 126 -13.53 8.80 4.28
N ILE A 127 -13.06 7.77 3.59
CA ILE A 127 -13.87 6.72 2.99
C ILE A 127 -13.45 5.36 3.56
N CYS A 128 -14.41 4.61 4.12
CA CYS A 128 -14.18 3.23 4.53
C CYS A 128 -14.30 2.32 3.31
N ALA A 129 -13.17 1.98 2.70
CA ALA A 129 -13.11 1.09 1.53
C ALA A 129 -11.78 0.32 1.50
N MET A 130 -11.71 -0.69 0.65
CA MET A 130 -10.50 -1.47 0.38
C MET A 130 -9.69 -0.84 -0.75
N GLY A 131 -8.36 -0.98 -0.72
CA GLY A 131 -7.46 -0.49 -1.76
C GLY A 131 -7.69 -1.17 -3.11
N GLU A 132 -8.20 -2.39 -3.11
CA GLU A 132 -8.53 -3.21 -4.28
C GLU A 132 -9.84 -2.80 -5.00
N ALA A 133 -10.58 -1.84 -4.43
CA ALA A 133 -11.85 -1.34 -5.00
C ALA A 133 -12.05 0.11 -4.57
N LEU A 134 -11.31 1.02 -5.18
CA LEU A 134 -11.35 2.45 -4.85
C LEU A 134 -12.63 3.10 -5.41
N PRO A 135 -13.49 3.70 -4.58
CA PRO A 135 -14.74 4.32 -5.01
C PRO A 135 -14.50 5.73 -5.61
N LEU A 136 -13.55 5.82 -6.52
CA LEU A 136 -13.11 7.05 -7.18
C LEU A 136 -13.13 6.85 -8.70
N ALA A 137 -13.38 7.94 -9.44
CA ALA A 137 -13.37 7.92 -10.89
C ALA A 137 -11.95 7.69 -11.43
N GLU A 138 -11.87 7.09 -12.62
CA GLU A 138 -10.60 6.97 -13.34
C GLU A 138 -10.02 8.36 -13.63
N GLY A 139 -8.69 8.48 -13.50
CA GLY A 139 -7.96 9.71 -13.82
C GLY A 139 -8.32 10.91 -12.95
N SER A 140 -8.87 10.68 -11.75
CA SER A 140 -9.36 11.75 -10.88
C SER A 140 -8.35 12.21 -9.83
N ILE A 141 -7.19 11.58 -9.68
CA ILE A 141 -6.19 11.81 -8.64
C ILE A 141 -4.87 12.27 -9.25
N ASP A 142 -4.27 13.30 -8.68
CA ASP A 142 -2.95 13.80 -9.06
C ASP A 142 -1.83 12.99 -8.42
N ILE A 143 -1.97 12.71 -7.11
CA ILE A 143 -0.99 11.98 -6.33
C ILE A 143 -1.70 10.95 -5.45
N ALA A 144 -1.26 9.69 -5.56
CA ALA A 144 -1.67 8.61 -4.68
C ALA A 144 -0.53 8.25 -3.72
N ILE A 145 -0.84 8.09 -2.46
CA ILE A 145 0.05 7.63 -1.41
C ILE A 145 -0.41 6.22 -1.02
N CYS A 146 0.52 5.29 -0.86
CA CYS A 146 0.29 4.00 -0.20
C CYS A 146 1.55 3.67 0.60
N HIS A 147 1.56 4.13 1.86
CA HIS A 147 2.74 4.07 2.71
C HIS A 147 2.57 3.02 3.79
N ASN A 148 3.35 1.94 3.70
CA ASN A 148 3.33 0.79 4.61
C ASN A 148 1.94 0.14 4.76
N ALA A 149 1.24 -0.02 3.64
CA ALA A 149 -0.12 -0.57 3.63
C ALA A 149 -0.34 -1.67 2.58
N LEU A 150 0.45 -1.68 1.49
CA LEU A 150 0.24 -2.60 0.37
C LEU A 150 0.39 -4.08 0.77
N ASP A 151 1.30 -4.39 1.67
CA ASP A 151 1.57 -5.72 2.22
C ASP A 151 0.49 -6.22 3.20
N HIS A 152 -0.39 -5.32 3.66
CA HIS A 152 -1.59 -5.62 4.46
C HIS A 152 -2.86 -5.85 3.63
N MET A 153 -2.82 -5.62 2.33
CA MET A 153 -3.99 -5.76 1.44
C MET A 153 -4.30 -7.23 1.14
N LEU A 154 -5.50 -7.52 0.68
CA LEU A 154 -5.90 -8.86 0.30
C LEU A 154 -5.21 -9.29 -1.01
N ASP A 155 -5.15 -8.37 -1.98
CA ASP A 155 -4.48 -8.53 -3.27
C ASP A 155 -3.70 -7.24 -3.64
N PRO A 156 -2.39 -7.19 -3.39
CA PRO A 156 -1.56 -6.04 -3.71
C PRO A 156 -1.54 -5.66 -5.21
N GLY A 157 -1.70 -6.65 -6.10
CA GLY A 157 -1.77 -6.40 -7.54
C GLY A 157 -3.05 -5.66 -7.92
N ALA A 158 -4.20 -6.12 -7.43
CA ALA A 158 -5.47 -5.44 -7.64
C ALA A 158 -5.47 -4.01 -7.05
N ALA A 159 -4.83 -3.83 -5.90
CA ALA A 159 -4.70 -2.49 -5.30
C ALA A 159 -3.83 -1.55 -6.16
N LEU A 160 -2.72 -2.04 -6.72
CA LEU A 160 -1.88 -1.26 -7.64
C LEU A 160 -2.60 -0.95 -8.95
N GLU A 161 -3.43 -1.88 -9.46
CA GLU A 161 -4.28 -1.64 -10.63
C GLU A 161 -5.28 -0.50 -10.36
N GLU A 162 -5.94 -0.51 -9.20
CA GLU A 162 -6.86 0.55 -8.79
C GLU A 162 -6.15 1.90 -8.57
N ILE A 163 -4.98 1.90 -7.92
CA ILE A 163 -4.15 3.11 -7.78
C ILE A 163 -3.78 3.66 -9.16
N SER A 164 -3.34 2.81 -10.08
CA SER A 164 -3.04 3.22 -11.46
C SER A 164 -4.29 3.76 -12.18
N ARG A 165 -5.45 3.14 -12.00
CA ARG A 165 -6.70 3.56 -12.62
C ARG A 165 -7.14 4.96 -12.17
N VAL A 166 -7.10 5.22 -10.86
CA VAL A 166 -7.56 6.51 -10.32
C VAL A 166 -6.58 7.66 -10.56
N LEU A 167 -5.29 7.38 -10.71
CA LEU A 167 -4.31 8.40 -11.10
C LEU A 167 -4.62 8.92 -12.50
N ARG A 168 -4.52 10.23 -12.71
CA ARG A 168 -4.54 10.82 -14.05
C ARG A 168 -3.28 10.42 -14.84
N PRO A 169 -3.29 10.49 -16.17
CA PRO A 169 -2.06 10.38 -16.97
C PRO A 169 -1.01 11.38 -16.48
N GLY A 170 0.22 10.91 -16.18
CA GLY A 170 1.27 11.73 -15.55
C GLY A 170 1.05 11.96 -14.04
N GLY A 171 0.05 11.35 -13.43
CA GLY A 171 -0.14 11.35 -11.98
C GLY A 171 0.86 10.42 -11.29
N ARG A 172 1.24 10.73 -10.05
CA ARG A 172 2.32 10.05 -9.33
C ARG A 172 1.82 9.22 -8.16
N ALA A 173 2.52 8.11 -7.89
CA ALA A 173 2.32 7.28 -6.72
C ALA A 173 3.57 7.31 -5.82
N LEU A 174 3.36 7.55 -4.52
CA LEU A 174 4.37 7.43 -3.47
C LEU A 174 4.07 6.14 -2.71
N LEU A 175 4.88 5.10 -2.94
CA LEU A 175 4.67 3.75 -2.41
C LEU A 175 5.81 3.37 -1.49
N MET A 176 5.52 2.86 -0.31
CA MET A 176 6.54 2.31 0.60
C MET A 176 6.01 1.05 1.26
N ILE A 177 6.88 0.09 1.44
CA ILE A 177 6.66 -1.07 2.33
C ILE A 177 7.96 -1.45 3.03
N HIS A 178 7.82 -2.20 4.11
CA HIS A 178 8.96 -2.90 4.70
C HIS A 178 9.27 -4.16 3.88
N THR A 179 10.55 -4.29 3.50
CA THR A 179 11.02 -5.40 2.67
C THR A 179 11.96 -6.31 3.45
N PHE A 180 11.97 -7.58 3.09
CA PHE A 180 12.71 -8.63 3.77
C PHE A 180 13.74 -9.26 2.83
N PRO A 181 14.90 -9.67 3.32
CA PRO A 181 15.86 -10.39 2.50
C PRO A 181 15.32 -11.78 2.13
N ALA A 182 15.66 -12.26 0.93
CA ALA A 182 15.12 -13.50 0.38
C ALA A 182 15.39 -14.75 1.25
N TRP A 183 16.49 -14.77 1.99
CA TRP A 183 16.84 -15.87 2.88
C TRP A 183 15.92 -16.03 4.09
N LEU A 184 15.13 -14.99 4.46
CA LEU A 184 14.11 -15.07 5.50
C LEU A 184 12.80 -15.74 5.06
N ARG A 185 12.64 -16.04 3.76
CA ARG A 185 11.42 -16.68 3.23
C ARG A 185 10.90 -17.86 4.04
N PRO A 186 11.75 -18.80 4.50
CA PRO A 186 11.28 -19.93 5.30
C PRO A 186 10.64 -19.53 6.63
N LEU A 187 10.85 -18.31 7.10
CA LEU A 187 10.35 -17.80 8.38
C LEU A 187 9.15 -16.85 8.25
N TYR A 188 8.70 -16.53 7.04
CA TYR A 188 7.59 -15.59 6.81
C TYR A 188 6.27 -16.04 7.47
N PHE A 189 6.06 -17.34 7.64
CA PHE A 189 4.89 -17.88 8.33
C PHE A 189 4.77 -17.45 9.81
N LEU A 190 5.86 -16.99 10.42
CA LEU A 190 5.87 -16.46 11.79
C LEU A 190 5.30 -15.06 11.87
N ASP A 191 5.30 -14.34 10.77
CA ASP A 191 4.71 -13.01 10.67
C ASP A 191 3.25 -13.12 10.19
N ARG A 192 2.33 -13.02 11.13
CA ARG A 192 0.89 -13.08 10.87
C ARG A 192 0.27 -11.71 10.64
N MET A 193 1.05 -10.65 10.78
CA MET A 193 0.59 -9.27 10.65
C MET A 193 0.58 -8.84 9.19
N HIS A 194 1.56 -9.29 8.40
CA HIS A 194 1.67 -9.00 6.99
C HIS A 194 1.26 -10.23 6.16
N PRO A 195 0.11 -10.20 5.47
CA PRO A 195 -0.31 -11.27 4.57
C PRO A 195 0.67 -11.51 3.42
N HIS A 196 1.37 -10.46 3.00
CA HIS A 196 2.32 -10.49 1.91
C HIS A 196 3.70 -10.03 2.38
N HIS A 197 4.75 -10.74 1.92
CA HIS A 197 6.14 -10.42 2.21
C HIS A 197 6.89 -10.19 0.90
N PHE A 198 7.54 -9.05 0.80
CA PHE A 198 8.28 -8.65 -0.40
C PHE A 198 9.76 -8.51 -0.11
N THR A 199 10.59 -8.88 -1.08
CA THR A 199 11.93 -8.34 -1.20
C THR A 199 11.87 -7.00 -1.92
N ALA A 200 12.89 -6.15 -1.81
CA ALA A 200 12.94 -4.90 -2.56
C ALA A 200 12.74 -5.13 -4.08
N GLN A 201 13.36 -6.20 -4.61
CA GLN A 201 13.22 -6.55 -6.02
C GLN A 201 11.81 -6.99 -6.39
N SER A 202 11.14 -7.84 -5.59
CA SER A 202 9.78 -8.30 -5.89
C SER A 202 8.76 -7.16 -5.74
N PHE A 203 8.96 -6.25 -4.79
CA PHE A 203 8.15 -5.05 -4.67
C PHE A 203 8.31 -4.13 -5.90
N ALA A 204 9.53 -3.80 -6.29
CA ALA A 204 9.76 -3.01 -7.50
C ALA A 204 9.20 -3.70 -8.76
N SER A 205 9.24 -5.04 -8.82
CA SER A 205 8.70 -5.80 -9.96
C SER A 205 7.18 -5.68 -10.06
N ILE A 206 6.45 -5.85 -8.95
CA ILE A 206 4.99 -5.72 -8.97
C ILE A 206 4.55 -4.27 -9.24
N VAL A 207 5.28 -3.27 -8.77
CA VAL A 207 4.98 -1.87 -9.10
C VAL A 207 5.17 -1.62 -10.59
N ARG A 208 6.28 -2.11 -11.19
CA ARG A 208 6.56 -1.94 -12.64
C ARG A 208 5.49 -2.55 -13.55
N SER A 209 4.77 -3.57 -13.10
CA SER A 209 3.68 -4.15 -13.89
C SER A 209 2.44 -3.26 -14.00
N HIS A 210 2.35 -2.17 -13.22
CA HIS A 210 1.20 -1.26 -13.18
C HIS A 210 1.57 0.22 -13.41
N LEU A 211 2.80 0.62 -13.03
CA LEU A 211 3.25 2.01 -13.04
C LEU A 211 4.71 2.11 -13.53
N GLY A 212 5.08 3.23 -14.12
CA GLY A 212 6.47 3.55 -14.46
C GLY A 212 7.23 4.02 -13.23
N ILE A 213 8.32 3.34 -12.83
CA ILE A 213 9.13 3.75 -11.68
C ILE A 213 10.06 4.90 -12.08
N GLU A 214 9.93 6.06 -11.43
CA GLU A 214 10.85 7.19 -11.55
C GLU A 214 12.05 7.06 -10.59
N ARG A 215 11.78 6.62 -9.35
CA ARG A 215 12.80 6.46 -8.31
C ARG A 215 12.47 5.24 -7.45
N CYS A 216 13.51 4.49 -7.08
CA CYS A 216 13.40 3.40 -6.13
C CYS A 216 14.60 3.47 -5.17
N GLU A 217 14.33 3.60 -3.87
CA GLU A 217 15.35 3.67 -2.84
C GLU A 217 15.06 2.61 -1.78
N THR A 218 16.10 1.88 -1.36
CA THR A 218 16.01 0.95 -0.24
C THR A 218 17.00 1.39 0.82
N SER A 219 16.52 1.58 2.04
CA SER A 219 17.32 1.95 3.20
C SER A 219 17.09 0.98 4.35
N PRO A 220 18.07 0.80 5.24
CA PRO A 220 17.83 0.09 6.49
C PRO A 220 16.62 0.69 7.21
N ARG A 221 15.80 -0.15 7.81
CA ARG A 221 14.68 0.31 8.61
C ARG A 221 15.22 0.96 9.89
N HIS A 222 14.92 2.22 10.09
CA HIS A 222 15.17 2.90 11.34
C HIS A 222 13.92 2.77 12.23
N PHE A 223 13.95 1.83 13.17
CA PHE A 223 13.09 1.92 14.32
C PHE A 223 13.89 2.57 15.43
N ASP A 224 13.37 3.64 15.98
CA ASP A 224 13.77 4.02 17.32
C ASP A 224 13.43 2.83 18.21
N ALA A 225 14.48 2.16 18.70
CA ALA A 225 14.28 1.08 19.66
C ALA A 225 13.39 1.66 20.78
N PRO A 226 12.24 1.06 21.08
CA PRO A 226 11.47 1.53 22.22
C PRO A 226 12.44 1.59 23.37
N ALA A 227 12.42 2.68 24.15
CA ALA A 227 13.20 2.84 25.37
C ALA A 227 12.76 1.76 26.36
N GLY A 228 13.03 0.52 26.01
CA GLY A 228 12.63 -0.70 26.69
C GLY A 228 13.82 -1.32 27.35
N ARG A 229 13.56 -1.94 28.47
CA ARG A 229 14.55 -2.65 29.24
C ARG A 229 15.22 -3.70 28.36
N TRP A 230 16.53 -3.63 28.15
CA TRP A 230 17.33 -4.54 27.30
C TRP A 230 17.13 -6.04 27.62
N TRP A 231 16.61 -6.38 28.81
CA TRP A 231 16.25 -7.75 29.21
C TRP A 231 14.84 -8.18 28.74
N ALA A 232 14.03 -7.29 28.16
CA ALA A 232 12.72 -7.66 27.66
C ALA A 232 12.86 -8.39 26.33
N PRO A 233 12.18 -9.54 26.11
CA PRO A 233 12.20 -10.26 24.84
C PRO A 233 11.75 -9.38 23.65
N SER A 234 10.89 -8.39 23.90
CA SER A 234 10.45 -7.42 22.91
C SER A 234 11.59 -6.57 22.38
N PHE A 235 12.55 -6.16 23.22
CA PHE A 235 13.73 -5.39 22.79
C PHE A 235 14.54 -6.15 21.73
N TRP A 236 14.86 -7.40 21.98
CA TRP A 236 15.62 -8.24 21.04
C TRP A 236 14.86 -8.54 19.78
N LYS A 237 13.53 -8.73 19.87
CA LYS A 237 12.68 -8.90 18.69
C LYS A 237 12.72 -7.65 17.80
N TYR A 238 12.62 -6.45 18.37
CA TYR A 238 12.70 -5.20 17.61
C TYR A 238 14.09 -4.97 17.04
N LEU A 239 15.14 -5.23 17.81
CA LEU A 239 16.52 -5.12 17.32
C LEU A 239 16.78 -6.07 16.15
N ALA A 240 16.37 -7.33 16.26
CA ALA A 240 16.49 -8.31 15.19
C ALA A 240 15.69 -7.88 13.95
N ALA A 241 14.45 -7.40 14.11
CA ALA A 241 13.66 -6.89 13.01
C ALA A 241 14.35 -5.73 12.29
N ASN A 242 14.91 -4.77 13.03
CA ASN A 242 15.65 -3.63 12.44
C ASN A 242 16.91 -4.06 11.69
N LEU A 243 17.60 -5.10 12.16
CA LEU A 243 18.81 -5.61 11.49
C LEU A 243 18.51 -6.37 10.20
N VAL A 244 17.32 -6.93 10.05
CA VAL A 244 16.98 -7.82 8.93
C VAL A 244 15.96 -7.24 7.95
N THR A 245 15.26 -6.15 8.31
CA THR A 245 14.28 -5.51 7.43
C THR A 245 14.79 -4.18 6.88
N SER A 246 14.36 -3.86 5.68
CA SER A 246 14.63 -2.57 5.03
C SER A 246 13.30 -1.88 4.70
N SER A 247 13.33 -0.58 4.48
CA SER A 247 12.22 0.16 3.91
C SER A 247 12.51 0.45 2.44
N THR A 248 11.61 0.08 1.55
CA THR A 248 11.75 0.33 0.11
C THR A 248 10.70 1.35 -0.31
N TYR A 249 11.19 2.48 -0.82
CA TYR A 249 10.43 3.64 -1.27
C TYR A 249 10.42 3.66 -2.80
N VAL A 250 9.25 3.83 -3.38
CA VAL A 250 9.08 3.91 -4.83
C VAL A 250 8.25 5.15 -5.16
N LEU A 251 8.83 6.05 -5.95
CA LEU A 251 8.11 7.07 -6.67
C LEU A 251 7.84 6.54 -8.07
N ALA A 252 6.58 6.47 -8.46
CA ALA A 252 6.16 5.94 -9.74
C ALA A 252 5.13 6.86 -10.40
N GLU A 253 4.97 6.75 -11.71
CA GLU A 253 4.05 7.57 -12.51
C GLU A 253 3.10 6.68 -13.31
N ARG A 254 1.84 7.09 -13.44
CA ARG A 254 0.94 6.52 -14.44
C ARG A 254 1.39 7.01 -15.82
N ALA A 255 1.74 6.08 -16.72
CA ALA A 255 2.17 6.40 -18.06
C ALA A 255 1.17 7.37 -18.74
N SER A 256 1.70 8.44 -19.29
CA SER A 256 0.95 9.32 -20.19
C SER A 256 0.64 8.50 -21.43
N THR A 257 -0.64 8.25 -21.73
CA THR A 257 -1.02 7.70 -23.03
C THR A 257 -0.61 8.72 -24.11
N ARG A 258 0.61 8.60 -24.63
CA ARG A 258 0.94 9.22 -25.90
C ARG A 258 0.07 8.52 -26.94
N VAL A 259 -0.90 9.24 -27.48
CA VAL A 259 -1.57 8.82 -28.70
C VAL A 259 -0.44 8.72 -29.75
N PRO A 260 -0.15 7.52 -30.31
CA PRO A 260 0.81 7.42 -31.40
C PRO A 260 0.14 8.08 -32.63
N GLY A 261 0.59 9.27 -33.03
CA GLY A 261 0.15 9.82 -34.30
C GLY A 261 -0.24 11.28 -34.37
N MET A 262 0.29 12.20 -33.52
CA MET A 262 0.31 13.61 -33.87
C MET A 262 1.77 14.06 -34.02
N THR A 263 2.41 13.66 -35.08
CA THR A 263 3.53 14.40 -35.66
C THR A 263 3.02 15.80 -36.01
N ASN A 264 3.59 16.81 -35.36
CA ASN A 264 3.43 18.20 -35.74
C ASN A 264 3.80 18.34 -37.21
N LEU A 265 2.79 18.44 -38.07
CA LEU A 265 2.95 18.99 -39.40
C LEU A 265 3.20 20.50 -39.20
N VAL A 266 4.48 20.86 -39.11
CA VAL A 266 4.93 22.26 -39.37
C VAL A 266 4.62 22.49 -40.84
N PRO A 267 3.79 23.47 -41.23
CA PRO A 267 3.68 23.85 -42.63
C PRO A 267 5.00 24.51 -43.04
N ALA A 268 5.70 23.84 -43.96
CA ALA A 268 6.78 24.49 -44.70
C ALA A 268 6.12 25.41 -45.75
N GLY A 269 6.52 26.63 -45.79
CA GLY A 269 6.37 27.45 -46.99
C GLY A 269 5.69 28.81 -46.79
N ALA A 270 6.40 29.82 -46.81
CA ALA A 270 6.51 30.93 -47.81
C ALA A 270 7.33 32.04 -47.22
#